data_55c6e1741f83500127f6697587f6e7a7
#
_entry.id   55c6e1741f83500127f6697587f6e7a7
#
_cell.length_a   1.000
_cell.length_b   1.000
_cell.length_c   1.000
_cell.angle_alpha   90.00
_cell.angle_beta   90.00
_cell.angle_gamma   90.00
#
_symmetry.space_group_name_H-M   'P 1'
#
loop_
_entity.id
_entity.type
_entity.pdbx_description
1 polymer ?
#
loop_
_entity_poly.entity_id
_entity_poly.type
_entity_poly.pdbx_seq_one_letter_code
_entity_poly.pdbx_strand_id
1 'polypeptide(L)'
;MKLSRALLSILLFSILFGATGCGQKGGGQSAGITGDYVNGTPLPERREGTSFFGGNVQRGQFSAIYFDFDSQSIRASESGKIEEIANSMKGSSSEIIIAGFTDERGTAEYNRGLGDRRAGAVRESLISQGVSGNRIQTVSFGLEMPAAAGHNESAWAKNRRAEIGVVR
;
A
#
# COMPACT_ATOMS: atom_id res chain seq x y z
N MET A 1 -19.00 -64.03 51.19
CA MET A 1 -19.84 -63.80 52.39
C MET A 1 -20.24 -62.33 52.37
N LYS A 2 -21.59 -62.08 52.39
CA LYS A 2 -22.37 -60.85 52.78
C LYS A 2 -22.09 -59.62 51.97
N LEU A 3 -22.96 -59.19 51.00
CA LEU A 3 -24.28 -58.55 51.11
C LEU A 3 -24.35 -57.35 52.04
N SER A 4 -24.64 -56.19 51.48
CA SER A 4 -25.81 -55.37 51.88
C SER A 4 -25.77 -54.03 51.12
N ARG A 5 -26.68 -53.72 50.17
CA ARG A 5 -27.96 -53.02 50.38
C ARG A 5 -27.72 -51.59 50.86
N ALA A 6 -28.11 -50.62 50.17
CA ALA A 6 -29.31 -50.01 49.64
C ALA A 6 -29.14 -48.53 49.93
N LEU A 7 -29.62 -47.61 49.26
CA LEU A 7 -30.87 -46.98 48.87
C LEU A 7 -30.51 -45.59 48.29
N LEU A 8 -30.89 -45.31 47.12
CA LEU A 8 -31.96 -44.43 46.68
C LEU A 8 -32.14 -43.15 47.53
N SER A 9 -31.77 -42.03 47.00
CA SER A 9 -32.43 -40.78 47.30
C SER A 9 -32.35 -39.82 46.11
N ILE A 10 -33.46 -39.67 45.47
CA ILE A 10 -33.84 -38.67 44.51
C ILE A 10 -33.99 -37.37 45.30
N LEU A 11 -33.35 -36.29 44.90
CA LEU A 11 -33.80 -34.96 45.25
C LEU A 11 -33.54 -34.02 44.09
N LEU A 12 -34.66 -33.66 43.47
CA LEU A 12 -34.83 -32.50 42.59
C LEU A 12 -34.31 -31.24 43.31
N PHE A 13 -33.52 -30.46 42.67
CA PHE A 13 -33.44 -29.05 43.01
C PHE A 13 -33.22 -28.21 41.78
N SER A 14 -34.31 -27.60 41.37
CA SER A 14 -34.57 -26.28 40.87
C SER A 14 -33.50 -25.56 40.03
N ILE A 15 -33.91 -25.34 38.84
CA ILE A 15 -33.59 -24.30 37.89
C ILE A 15 -33.38 -22.94 38.57
N LEU A 16 -32.17 -22.37 38.43
CA LEU A 16 -31.99 -20.92 38.56
C LEU A 16 -31.34 -20.41 37.27
N PHE A 17 -32.18 -19.79 36.44
CA PHE A 17 -31.78 -18.99 35.30
C PHE A 17 -31.03 -17.75 35.81
N GLY A 18 -29.71 -17.78 35.71
CA GLY A 18 -28.85 -16.62 35.87
C GLY A 18 -28.34 -16.21 34.50
N ALA A 19 -29.03 -15.27 33.88
CA ALA A 19 -28.53 -14.59 32.70
C ALA A 19 -27.43 -13.60 33.13
N THR A 20 -26.18 -14.09 33.17
CA THR A 20 -25.02 -13.21 33.21
C THR A 20 -24.55 -13.02 31.78
N GLY A 21 -24.78 -11.82 31.26
CA GLY A 21 -24.24 -11.39 29.97
C GLY A 21 -22.73 -11.45 30.01
N CYS A 22 -22.17 -12.44 29.33
CA CYS A 22 -20.76 -12.45 28.98
C CYS A 22 -20.48 -11.38 27.95
N GLY A 23 -19.95 -10.26 28.41
CA GLY A 23 -19.17 -9.38 27.57
C GLY A 23 -17.94 -10.15 27.09
N GLN A 24 -18.09 -10.89 26.00
CA GLN A 24 -16.97 -11.55 25.32
C GLN A 24 -16.17 -10.46 24.62
N LYS A 25 -15.17 -9.95 25.30
CA LYS A 25 -14.00 -9.36 24.61
C LYS A 25 -13.35 -10.50 23.85
N GLY A 26 -13.87 -10.76 22.68
CA GLY A 26 -13.24 -11.59 21.68
C GLY A 26 -11.99 -10.88 21.18
N GLY A 27 -10.89 -11.04 21.87
CA GLY A 27 -9.57 -10.89 21.29
C GLY A 27 -9.34 -12.04 20.34
N GLY A 28 -10.08 -12.09 19.25
CA GLY A 28 -9.74 -12.87 18.07
C GLY A 28 -8.50 -12.23 17.49
N GLN A 29 -7.34 -12.74 17.81
CA GLN A 29 -6.20 -12.62 16.93
C GLN A 29 -6.56 -13.42 15.68
N SER A 30 -7.31 -12.78 14.77
CA SER A 30 -7.22 -13.11 13.38
C SER A 30 -5.77 -12.82 13.02
N ALA A 31 -4.98 -13.88 12.85
CA ALA A 31 -3.82 -13.82 11.99
C ALA A 31 -4.34 -13.63 10.55
N GLY A 32 -5.10 -12.52 10.36
CA GLY A 32 -5.47 -11.99 9.08
C GLY A 32 -4.24 -11.32 8.55
N ILE A 33 -3.80 -11.78 7.42
CA ILE A 33 -2.88 -11.11 6.53
C ILE A 33 -3.52 -9.76 6.18
N THR A 34 -3.37 -8.77 7.07
CA THR A 34 -3.80 -7.38 6.86
C THR A 34 -2.61 -6.58 6.34
N GLY A 35 -1.91 -7.13 5.37
CA GLY A 35 -0.97 -6.36 4.57
C GLY A 35 -1.67 -5.93 3.30
N ASP A 36 -1.58 -4.65 2.95
CA ASP A 36 -1.92 -4.22 1.60
C ASP A 36 -0.95 -4.91 0.64
N TYR A 37 -1.50 -5.61 -0.36
CA TYR A 37 -0.72 -6.30 -1.38
C TYR A 37 -0.95 -5.62 -2.73
N VAL A 38 0.12 -5.43 -3.47
CA VAL A 38 0.06 -5.13 -4.90
C VAL A 38 0.63 -6.34 -5.64
N ASN A 39 -0.21 -7.00 -6.45
CA ASN A 39 0.16 -8.19 -7.24
C ASN A 39 0.87 -9.30 -6.42
N GLY A 40 0.39 -9.58 -5.21
CA GLY A 40 0.93 -10.62 -4.36
C GLY A 40 2.23 -10.27 -3.61
N THR A 41 2.77 -9.07 -3.81
CA THR A 41 3.93 -8.59 -3.07
C THR A 41 3.47 -7.69 -1.92
N PRO A 42 3.85 -7.99 -0.66
CA PRO A 42 3.49 -7.15 0.46
C PRO A 42 3.99 -5.71 0.26
N LEU A 43 3.12 -4.74 0.52
CA LEU A 43 3.57 -3.36 0.67
C LEU A 43 4.31 -3.24 2.01
N PRO A 44 5.39 -2.46 2.09
CA PRO A 44 6.03 -2.18 3.35
C PRO A 44 5.04 -1.45 4.28
N GLU A 45 5.13 -1.72 5.57
CA GLU A 45 4.37 -0.95 6.56
C GLU A 45 4.68 0.53 6.36
N ARG A 46 3.60 1.32 6.24
CA ARG A 46 3.76 2.77 6.16
C ARG A 46 4.34 3.25 7.47
N ARG A 47 5.58 3.71 7.45
CA ARG A 47 6.19 4.34 8.63
C ARG A 47 5.42 5.62 8.95
N GLU A 48 4.88 5.69 10.14
CA GLU A 48 4.26 6.91 10.64
C GLU A 48 5.25 8.08 10.51
N GLY A 49 4.76 9.19 9.99
CA GLY A 49 5.57 10.41 9.79
C GLY A 49 6.39 10.48 8.49
N THR A 50 6.43 9.44 7.66
CA THR A 50 7.11 9.51 6.36
C THR A 50 6.12 9.93 5.28
N SER A 51 6.16 11.19 4.87
CA SER A 51 5.38 11.75 3.77
C SER A 51 6.28 12.00 2.57
N PHE A 52 5.78 11.78 1.35
CA PHE A 52 6.53 12.08 0.11
C PHE A 52 7.03 13.53 0.06
N PHE A 53 6.30 14.48 0.63
CA PHE A 53 6.69 15.88 0.75
C PHE A 53 7.35 16.22 2.09
N GLY A 54 7.66 15.22 2.93
CA GLY A 54 8.33 15.41 4.21
C GLY A 54 9.80 15.79 4.06
N GLY A 55 10.36 16.44 5.09
CA GLY A 55 11.76 16.90 5.09
C GLY A 55 12.79 15.75 5.08
N ASN A 56 12.38 14.54 5.40
CA ASN A 56 13.21 13.33 5.37
C ASN A 56 13.18 12.61 4.00
N VAL A 57 12.52 13.18 2.98
CA VAL A 57 12.44 12.61 1.64
C VAL A 57 13.14 13.52 0.63
N GLN A 58 14.20 13.02 0.02
CA GLN A 58 14.90 13.70 -1.06
C GLN A 58 14.20 13.40 -2.38
N ARG A 59 13.61 14.42 -2.98
CA ARG A 59 13.00 14.39 -4.32
C ARG A 59 13.98 14.96 -5.36
N GLY A 60 13.77 14.60 -6.63
CA GLY A 60 14.56 15.14 -7.75
C GLY A 60 15.94 14.49 -7.94
N GLN A 61 16.25 13.44 -7.18
CA GLN A 61 17.45 12.63 -7.42
C GLN A 61 17.30 11.82 -8.72
N PHE A 62 16.10 11.35 -9.01
CA PHE A 62 15.77 10.62 -10.21
C PHE A 62 14.79 11.41 -11.08
N SER A 63 14.91 11.22 -12.39
CA SER A 63 13.98 11.80 -13.36
C SER A 63 12.60 11.17 -13.22
N ALA A 64 11.54 11.96 -13.37
CA ALA A 64 10.16 11.46 -13.35
C ALA A 64 9.92 10.51 -14.54
N ILE A 65 9.06 9.51 -14.29
CA ILE A 65 8.58 8.56 -15.29
C ILE A 65 7.25 9.09 -15.84
N TYR A 66 7.12 9.23 -17.17
CA TYR A 66 5.95 9.80 -17.81
C TYR A 66 5.06 8.75 -18.47
N PHE A 67 3.76 9.04 -18.50
CA PHE A 67 2.73 8.14 -18.99
C PHE A 67 1.88 8.77 -20.09
N ASP A 68 1.29 7.91 -20.89
CA ASP A 68 0.28 8.34 -21.85
C ASP A 68 -1.04 8.69 -21.17
N PHE A 69 -1.93 9.33 -21.94
CA PHE A 69 -3.26 9.62 -21.45
C PHE A 69 -3.99 8.34 -21.06
N ASP A 70 -4.64 8.38 -19.90
CA ASP A 70 -5.43 7.28 -19.34
C ASP A 70 -4.69 5.92 -19.29
N SER A 71 -3.37 5.95 -19.11
CA SER A 71 -2.51 4.76 -19.08
C SER A 71 -1.64 4.72 -17.83
N GLN A 72 -1.43 3.51 -17.31
CA GLN A 72 -0.43 3.16 -16.32
C GLN A 72 0.76 2.40 -16.91
N SER A 73 0.74 2.12 -18.21
CA SER A 73 1.82 1.38 -18.89
C SER A 73 3.08 2.25 -18.99
N ILE A 74 4.21 1.71 -18.56
CA ILE A 74 5.52 2.37 -18.70
C ILE A 74 5.91 2.33 -20.18
N ARG A 75 6.19 3.50 -20.77
CA ARG A 75 6.62 3.61 -22.15
C ARG A 75 8.04 3.03 -22.32
N ALA A 76 8.33 2.48 -23.47
CA ALA A 76 9.67 1.98 -23.78
C ALA A 76 10.76 3.06 -23.64
N SER A 77 10.43 4.32 -23.93
CA SER A 77 11.34 5.47 -23.72
C SER A 77 11.68 5.74 -22.27
N GLU A 78 10.89 5.25 -21.34
CA GLU A 78 11.09 5.43 -19.90
C GLU A 78 11.90 4.30 -19.24
N SER A 79 12.16 3.20 -19.99
CA SER A 79 12.82 2.00 -19.45
C SER A 79 14.22 2.27 -18.90
N GLY A 80 15.00 3.14 -19.56
CA GLY A 80 16.32 3.49 -19.08
C GLY A 80 16.34 4.20 -17.72
N LYS A 81 15.30 4.99 -17.44
CA LYS A 81 15.16 5.63 -16.11
C LYS A 81 14.84 4.60 -15.02
N ILE A 82 14.03 3.59 -15.33
CA ILE A 82 13.75 2.50 -14.39
C ILE A 82 15.03 1.73 -14.09
N GLU A 83 15.84 1.45 -15.11
CA GLU A 83 17.12 0.77 -14.94
C GLU A 83 18.10 1.58 -14.08
N GLU A 84 18.20 2.89 -14.30
CA GLU A 84 19.02 3.82 -13.49
C GLU A 84 18.59 3.75 -12.02
N ILE A 85 17.29 3.85 -11.72
CA ILE A 85 16.76 3.77 -10.37
C ILE A 85 17.09 2.40 -9.76
N ALA A 86 16.83 1.31 -10.48
CA ALA A 86 17.09 -0.04 -9.99
C ALA A 86 18.57 -0.26 -9.64
N ASN A 87 19.47 0.19 -10.49
CA ASN A 87 20.91 0.07 -10.27
C ASN A 87 21.38 0.88 -9.05
N SER A 88 20.87 2.10 -8.89
CA SER A 88 21.13 2.93 -7.70
C SER A 88 20.62 2.26 -6.42
N MET A 89 19.42 1.68 -6.47
CA MET A 89 18.81 1.02 -5.32
C MET A 89 19.52 -0.28 -4.93
N LYS A 90 20.07 -1.03 -5.88
CA LYS A 90 20.88 -2.24 -5.58
C LYS A 90 22.17 -1.90 -4.85
N GLY A 91 22.76 -0.76 -5.15
CA GLY A 91 24.00 -0.28 -4.52
C GLY A 91 23.81 0.39 -3.15
N SER A 92 22.59 0.50 -2.65
CA SER A 92 22.28 1.19 -1.40
C SER A 92 21.30 0.40 -0.53
N SER A 93 21.18 0.78 0.75
CA SER A 93 20.13 0.31 1.67
C SER A 93 18.93 1.25 1.78
N SER A 94 18.90 2.33 1.00
CA SER A 94 17.86 3.36 1.06
C SER A 94 16.48 2.79 0.73
N GLU A 95 15.45 3.41 1.28
CA GLU A 95 14.06 3.18 0.93
C GLU A 95 13.60 4.29 -0.02
N ILE A 96 12.60 4.00 -0.85
CA ILE A 96 12.00 4.98 -1.74
C ILE A 96 10.49 5.03 -1.60
N ILE A 97 9.93 6.19 -1.89
CA ILE A 97 8.49 6.39 -2.07
C ILE A 97 8.26 6.78 -3.53
N ILE A 98 7.36 6.07 -4.20
CA ILE A 98 6.93 6.38 -5.56
C ILE A 98 5.59 7.08 -5.48
N ALA A 99 5.52 8.30 -5.95
CA ALA A 99 4.32 9.12 -5.99
C ALA A 99 3.73 9.15 -7.40
N GLY A 100 2.47 8.74 -7.56
CA GLY A 100 1.76 8.75 -8.83
C GLY A 100 0.86 9.97 -8.97
N PHE A 101 0.93 10.61 -10.15
CA PHE A 101 0.18 11.82 -10.50
C PHE A 101 -0.55 11.63 -11.83
N THR A 102 -1.61 12.42 -12.02
CA THR A 102 -2.41 12.44 -13.26
C THR A 102 -2.55 13.87 -13.78
N ASP A 103 -3.06 14.01 -14.99
CA ASP A 103 -3.59 15.29 -15.42
C ASP A 103 -4.99 15.54 -14.80
N GLU A 104 -5.56 16.70 -15.04
CA GLU A 104 -6.81 17.16 -14.41
C GLU A 104 -8.09 16.54 -14.97
N ARG A 105 -8.01 15.81 -16.10
CA ARG A 105 -9.19 15.24 -16.79
C ARG A 105 -9.74 14.03 -16.03
N GLY A 106 -11.06 14.03 -15.82
CA GLY A 106 -11.75 12.99 -15.06
C GLY A 106 -12.06 13.41 -13.61
N THR A 107 -12.61 12.47 -12.84
CA THR A 107 -12.94 12.71 -11.42
C THR A 107 -11.70 12.57 -10.53
N ALA A 108 -11.71 13.23 -9.38
CA ALA A 108 -10.63 13.12 -8.40
C ALA A 108 -10.43 11.67 -7.93
N GLU A 109 -11.52 10.94 -7.72
CA GLU A 109 -11.50 9.54 -7.29
C GLU A 109 -10.86 8.63 -8.37
N TYR A 110 -11.29 8.77 -9.63
CA TYR A 110 -10.69 8.06 -10.74
C TYR A 110 -9.18 8.33 -10.85
N ASN A 111 -8.80 9.59 -10.78
CA ASN A 111 -7.40 10.02 -10.89
C ASN A 111 -6.55 9.55 -9.72
N ARG A 112 -7.11 9.48 -8.51
CA ARG A 112 -6.41 8.86 -7.38
C ARG A 112 -6.10 7.39 -7.65
N GLY A 113 -7.07 6.62 -8.14
CA GLY A 113 -6.86 5.24 -8.55
C GLY A 113 -5.87 5.08 -9.71
N LEU A 114 -5.90 5.98 -10.71
CA LEU A 114 -4.94 5.96 -11.82
C LEU A 114 -3.51 6.28 -11.34
N GLY A 115 -3.37 7.23 -10.43
CA GLY A 115 -2.09 7.55 -9.78
C GLY A 115 -1.52 6.36 -9.02
N ASP A 116 -2.35 5.63 -8.25
CA ASP A 116 -1.93 4.41 -7.56
C ASP A 116 -1.44 3.34 -8.54
N ARG A 117 -2.17 3.10 -9.63
CA ARG A 117 -1.76 2.12 -10.66
C ARG A 117 -0.44 2.51 -11.33
N ARG A 118 -0.18 3.80 -11.58
CA ARG A 118 1.10 4.29 -12.10
C ARG A 118 2.26 4.04 -11.16
N ALA A 119 2.09 4.42 -9.88
CA ALA A 119 3.09 4.16 -8.85
C ALA A 119 3.35 2.65 -8.70
N GLY A 120 2.29 1.82 -8.72
CA GLY A 120 2.36 0.37 -8.70
C GLY A 120 3.13 -0.21 -9.88
N ALA A 121 2.88 0.26 -11.11
CA ALA A 121 3.59 -0.20 -12.30
C ALA A 121 5.10 0.08 -12.24
N VAL A 122 5.50 1.25 -11.73
CA VAL A 122 6.93 1.56 -11.50
C VAL A 122 7.50 0.66 -10.42
N ARG A 123 6.80 0.44 -9.31
CA ARG A 123 7.22 -0.48 -8.25
C ARG A 123 7.46 -1.89 -8.78
N GLU A 124 6.53 -2.43 -9.52
CA GLU A 124 6.64 -3.77 -10.10
C GLU A 124 7.82 -3.89 -11.06
N SER A 125 8.03 -2.88 -11.90
CA SER A 125 9.16 -2.84 -12.80
C SER A 125 10.50 -2.82 -12.06
N LEU A 126 10.61 -2.10 -10.94
CA LEU A 126 11.81 -2.10 -10.11
C LEU A 126 12.02 -3.46 -9.40
N ILE A 127 10.95 -4.09 -8.93
CA ILE A 127 11.03 -5.43 -8.31
C ILE A 127 11.49 -6.47 -9.34
N SER A 128 10.96 -6.43 -10.56
CA SER A 128 11.39 -7.33 -11.64
C SER A 128 12.87 -7.18 -12.00
N GLN A 129 13.44 -6.00 -11.73
CA GLN A 129 14.87 -5.73 -11.88
C GLN A 129 15.71 -6.03 -10.62
N GLY A 130 15.10 -6.65 -9.58
CA GLY A 130 15.78 -7.13 -8.39
C GLY A 130 15.85 -6.15 -7.23
N VAL A 131 15.09 -5.04 -7.24
CA VAL A 131 14.92 -4.18 -6.07
C VAL A 131 13.94 -4.84 -5.09
N SER A 132 14.29 -4.90 -3.82
CA SER A 132 13.44 -5.51 -2.80
C SER A 132 12.16 -4.70 -2.57
N GLY A 133 10.98 -5.34 -2.70
CA GLY A 133 9.68 -4.69 -2.62
C GLY A 133 9.37 -4.06 -1.26
N ASN A 134 10.00 -4.55 -0.17
CA ASN A 134 9.86 -3.98 1.17
C ASN A 134 10.56 -2.63 1.36
N ARG A 135 11.34 -2.20 0.37
CA ARG A 135 12.02 -0.90 0.33
C ARG A 135 11.30 0.14 -0.54
N ILE A 136 10.15 -0.23 -1.14
CA ILE A 136 9.44 0.61 -2.09
C ILE A 136 8.02 0.85 -1.58
N GLN A 137 7.73 2.06 -1.14
CA GLN A 137 6.38 2.52 -0.81
C GLN A 137 5.75 3.21 -2.03
N THR A 138 4.43 3.17 -2.13
CA THR A 138 3.67 3.88 -3.16
C THR A 138 2.66 4.83 -2.54
N VAL A 139 2.40 5.95 -3.21
CA VAL A 139 1.36 6.91 -2.83
C VAL A 139 0.77 7.53 -4.09
N SER A 140 -0.52 7.84 -4.07
CA SER A 140 -1.18 8.59 -5.15
C SER A 140 -1.58 9.97 -4.68
N PHE A 141 -1.27 10.95 -5.50
CA PHE A 141 -1.81 12.32 -5.40
C PHE A 141 -2.88 12.60 -6.46
N GLY A 142 -3.10 11.65 -7.39
CA GLY A 142 -4.06 11.84 -8.46
C GLY A 142 -3.80 13.14 -9.23
N LEU A 143 -4.83 13.98 -9.36
CA LEU A 143 -4.75 15.28 -10.02
C LEU A 143 -4.21 16.41 -9.10
N GLU A 144 -3.97 16.12 -7.85
CA GLU A 144 -3.40 17.08 -6.92
C GLU A 144 -1.90 17.32 -7.25
N MET A 145 -1.37 18.48 -6.87
CA MET A 145 0.04 18.84 -7.07
C MET A 145 0.52 18.75 -8.53
N PRO A 146 -0.11 19.48 -9.48
CA PRO A 146 0.32 19.51 -10.86
C PRO A 146 1.74 20.08 -11.00
N ALA A 147 2.56 19.45 -11.85
CA ALA A 147 3.91 19.92 -12.17
C ALA A 147 3.89 21.12 -13.14
N ALA A 148 2.83 21.20 -13.94
CA ALA A 148 2.64 22.31 -14.88
C ALA A 148 1.18 22.77 -14.82
N ALA A 149 0.99 24.08 -14.69
CA ALA A 149 -0.30 24.71 -14.83
C ALA A 149 -0.70 24.82 -16.32
N GLY A 150 -2.00 24.77 -16.59
CA GLY A 150 -2.58 24.95 -17.93
C GLY A 150 -3.46 23.77 -18.35
N HIS A 151 -4.40 24.07 -19.27
CA HIS A 151 -5.45 23.16 -19.74
C HIS A 151 -5.15 22.71 -21.18
N ASN A 152 -3.94 22.21 -21.42
CA ASN A 152 -3.49 21.77 -22.74
C ASN A 152 -2.55 20.56 -22.64
N GLU A 153 -2.33 19.87 -23.75
CA GLU A 153 -1.52 18.66 -23.80
C GLU A 153 -0.09 18.87 -23.30
N SER A 154 0.49 20.05 -23.50
CA SER A 154 1.85 20.36 -23.03
C SER A 154 1.94 20.34 -21.49
N ALA A 155 0.91 20.86 -20.79
CA ALA A 155 0.82 20.80 -19.34
C ALA A 155 0.42 19.41 -18.87
N TRP A 156 -0.60 18.80 -19.50
CA TRP A 156 -1.08 17.47 -19.14
C TRP A 156 -0.01 16.40 -19.26
N ALA A 157 0.80 16.41 -20.32
CA ALA A 157 1.91 15.46 -20.48
C ALA A 157 2.93 15.53 -19.35
N LYS A 158 3.18 16.69 -18.76
CA LYS A 158 4.06 16.87 -17.60
C LYS A 158 3.41 16.40 -16.29
N ASN A 159 2.08 16.49 -16.22
CA ASN A 159 1.33 16.09 -15.03
C ASN A 159 1.15 14.56 -14.94
N ARG A 160 1.06 13.85 -16.08
CA ARG A 160 0.98 12.38 -16.13
C ARG A 160 2.32 11.75 -15.81
N ARG A 161 2.66 11.62 -14.54
CA ARG A 161 3.98 11.18 -14.10
C ARG A 161 3.96 10.31 -12.84
N ALA A 162 5.06 9.63 -12.59
CA ALA A 162 5.44 9.14 -11.28
C ALA A 162 6.79 9.75 -10.88
N GLU A 163 6.88 10.21 -9.65
CA GLU A 163 8.11 10.77 -9.05
C GLU A 163 8.65 9.84 -7.98
N ILE A 164 9.96 9.81 -7.83
CA ILE A 164 10.66 8.99 -6.86
C ILE A 164 11.29 9.89 -5.80
N GLY A 165 10.97 9.61 -4.54
CA GLY A 165 11.59 10.21 -3.37
C GLY A 165 12.43 9.21 -2.61
N VAL A 166 13.66 9.54 -2.28
CA VAL A 166 14.57 8.71 -1.49
C VAL A 166 14.43 9.08 -0.02
N VAL A 167 14.13 8.11 0.83
CA VAL A 167 14.03 8.31 2.28
C VAL A 167 15.45 8.37 2.88
N ARG A 168 15.70 9.39 3.69
CA ARG A 168 16.97 9.63 4.38
C ARG A 168 16.92 9.23 5.85
#